data_0d2ab1bc4d1b2e19d6ec3dc89bd00c5a
#
_entry.id   0d2ab1bc4d1b2e19d6ec3dc89bd00c5a
#
_cell.length_a   1.000
_cell.length_b   1.000
_cell.length_c   1.000
_cell.angle_alpha   90.00
_cell.angle_beta   90.00
_cell.angle_gamma   90.00
#
_symmetry.space_group_name_H-M   'P 1'
#
loop_
_entity.id
_entity.type
_entity.pdbx_description
1 polymer ?
#
loop_
_entity_poly.entity_id
_entity_poly.type
_entity_poly.pdbx_seq_one_letter_code
_entity_poly.pdbx_strand_id
1 'polypeptide(L)' 'MSRKYRVEQYFTTGWSIVDKDAIKLTKDEAKKILENLMMEGVNPNELRAIPD' A
#
# COMPACT_ATOMS: atom_id res chain seq x y z
N MET A 1 -21.23 0.86 -4.28
CA MET A 1 -20.01 1.01 -5.06
C MET A 1 -18.82 0.65 -4.20
N SER A 2 -17.91 -0.12 -4.75
CA SER A 2 -16.70 -0.49 -4.01
C SER A 2 -15.65 0.60 -4.16
N ARG A 3 -15.05 0.97 -3.04
CA ARG A 3 -13.97 1.94 -3.01
C ARG A 3 -12.68 1.24 -3.44
N LYS A 4 -11.87 1.94 -4.22
CA LYS A 4 -10.57 1.44 -4.60
C LYS A 4 -9.51 2.09 -3.72
N TYR A 5 -8.37 1.41 -3.60
CA TYR A 5 -7.28 1.86 -2.76
C TYR A 5 -5.96 1.75 -3.51
N ARG A 6 -4.97 2.44 -3.01
CA ARG A 6 -3.60 2.27 -3.45
C ARG A 6 -2.73 2.11 -2.21
N VAL A 7 -1.63 1.38 -2.36
CA VAL A 7 -0.68 1.17 -1.25
C VAL A 7 0.54 2.02 -1.49
N GLU A 8 0.90 2.80 -0.48
CA GLU A 8 2.06 3.67 -0.53
C GLU A 8 3.04 3.32 0.57
N GLN A 9 4.31 3.59 0.31
CA GLN A 9 5.39 3.42 1.27
C GLN A 9 6.14 4.73 1.41
N TYR A 10 6.59 5.01 2.62
CA TYR A 10 7.39 6.21 2.88
C TYR A 10 8.84 5.94 2.53
N PHE A 11 9.38 6.75 1.64
CA PHE A 11 10.80 6.73 1.26
C PHE A 11 11.42 8.05 1.68
N THR A 12 12.75 8.16 1.52
CA THR A 12 13.44 9.40 1.85
C THR A 12 12.92 10.60 1.05
N THR A 13 12.36 10.34 -0.11
CA THR A 13 11.78 11.39 -0.97
C THR A 13 10.29 11.63 -0.69
N GLY A 14 9.72 10.91 0.27
CA GLY A 14 8.30 11.06 0.64
C GLY A 14 7.49 9.82 0.33
N TRP A 15 6.16 9.94 0.38
CA TRP A 15 5.26 8.84 0.09
C TRP A 15 5.19 8.56 -1.40
N SER A 16 5.28 7.29 -1.76
CA SER A 16 5.20 6.86 -3.15
C SER A 16 4.50 5.51 -3.22
N ILE A 17 3.83 5.23 -4.35
CA ILE A 17 3.22 3.90 -4.51
C ILE A 17 4.32 2.84 -4.53
N VAL A 18 4.03 1.68 -3.91
CA VAL A 18 5.03 0.61 -3.80
C VAL A 18 5.30 -0.06 -5.13
N ASP A 19 4.31 -0.05 -6.02
CA ASP A 19 4.43 -0.63 -7.35
C ASP A 19 3.39 0.03 -8.24
N LYS A 20 3.66 0.09 -9.53
CA LYS A 20 2.70 0.64 -10.49
C LYS A 20 1.38 -0.13 -10.48
N ASP A 21 1.40 -1.38 -10.06
CA ASP A 21 0.22 -2.23 -9.99
C ASP A 21 -0.49 -2.13 -8.62
N ALA A 22 0.09 -1.39 -7.68
CA ALA A 22 -0.48 -1.22 -6.34
C ALA A 22 -1.47 -0.07 -6.29
N ILE A 23 -2.32 0.02 -7.31
CA ILE A 23 -3.37 1.03 -7.42
C ILE A 23 -4.68 0.35 -7.81
N LYS A 24 -5.79 1.04 -7.60
CA LYS A 24 -7.13 0.53 -7.95
C LYS A 24 -7.40 -0.84 -7.33
N LEU A 25 -6.97 -1.00 -6.09
CA LEU A 25 -7.08 -2.25 -5.37
C LEU A 25 -8.36 -2.28 -4.55
N THR A 26 -8.91 -3.48 -4.37
CA THR A 26 -9.96 -3.66 -3.38
C THR A 26 -9.33 -3.57 -1.99
N LYS A 27 -10.17 -3.41 -0.96
CA LYS A 27 -9.69 -3.34 0.41
C LYS A 27 -8.88 -4.59 0.77
N ASP A 28 -9.37 -5.76 0.38
CA ASP A 28 -8.70 -7.03 0.68
C ASP A 28 -7.37 -7.15 -0.04
N GLU A 29 -7.30 -6.70 -1.30
CA GLU A 29 -6.07 -6.72 -2.06
C GLU A 29 -5.03 -5.77 -1.44
N ALA A 30 -5.46 -4.58 -1.05
CA ALA A 30 -4.56 -3.63 -0.40
C ALA A 30 -4.02 -4.19 0.91
N LYS A 31 -4.89 -4.80 1.71
CA LYS A 31 -4.49 -5.39 2.98
C LYS A 31 -3.46 -6.50 2.77
N LYS A 32 -3.66 -7.32 1.75
CA LYS A 32 -2.74 -8.41 1.46
C LYS A 32 -1.36 -7.89 1.08
N ILE A 33 -1.31 -6.83 0.28
CA ILE A 33 -0.04 -6.21 -0.09
C ILE A 33 0.68 -5.66 1.13
N LEU A 34 -0.06 -5.00 2.02
CA LEU A 34 0.52 -4.47 3.26
C LEU A 34 1.11 -5.60 4.11
N GLU A 35 0.37 -6.70 4.24
CA GLU A 35 0.85 -7.84 5.03
C GLU A 35 2.13 -8.43 4.44
N ASN A 36 2.18 -8.58 3.11
CA ASN A 36 3.37 -9.12 2.44
C ASN A 36 4.59 -8.23 2.68
N LEU A 37 4.40 -6.92 2.58
CA LEU A 37 5.50 -5.97 2.81
C LEU A 37 5.99 -6.02 4.25
N MET A 38 5.08 -6.15 5.21
CA MET A 38 5.46 -6.27 6.60
C MET A 38 6.23 -7.56 6.86
N MET A 39 5.86 -8.63 6.18
CA MET A 39 6.59 -9.91 6.28
C MET A 39 7.98 -9.81 5.68
N GLU A 40 8.18 -8.92 4.72
CA GLU A 40 9.49 -8.67 4.13
C GLU A 40 10.36 -7.74 4.99
N GLY A 41 9.79 -7.23 6.07
CA GLY A 41 10.53 -6.41 7.01
C GLY A 41 10.26 -4.92 6.91
N VAL A 42 9.30 -4.50 6.10
CA VAL A 42 8.95 -3.08 5.99
C VAL A 42 8.16 -2.66 7.23
N ASN A 43 8.56 -1.55 7.83
CA ASN A 43 7.92 -1.03 9.04
C ASN A 43 6.49 -0.59 8.71
N PRO A 44 5.47 -1.07 9.45
CA PRO A 44 4.09 -0.67 9.19
C PRO A 44 3.85 0.84 9.30
N ASN A 45 4.67 1.57 10.06
CA ASN A 45 4.56 3.02 10.15
C ASN A 45 4.95 3.70 8.83
N GLU A 46 5.62 2.99 7.95
CA GLU A 46 6.05 3.49 6.65
C GLU A 46 5.17 2.98 5.51
N LEU A 47 4.04 2.39 5.84
CA LEU A 47 3.08 1.86 4.87
C LEU A 47 1.71 2.45 5.12
N ARG A 48 0.96 2.66 4.04
CA ARG A 48 -0.42 3.08 4.15
C ARG A 48 -1.23 2.64 2.93
N ALA A 49 -2.53 2.40 3.16
CA ALA A 49 -3.48 2.20 2.08
C ALA A 49 -4.43 3.38 2.11
N ILE A 50 -4.51 4.11 1.03
CA ILE A 50 -5.37 5.29 0.94
C ILE A 50 -6.33 5.15 -0.23
N PRO A 51 -7.49 5.83 -0.18
CA PRO A 51 -8.43 5.81 -1.29
C PRO A 51 -7.75 6.32 -2.56
N ASP A 52 -7.96 5.57 -3.63
CA ASP A 52 -7.38 5.92 -4.92
C ASP A 52 -8.33 6.82 -5.71
#